data_13c5be2fcfb478cdbfa971bb21d19e5e
#
_entry.id   13c5be2fcfb478cdbfa971bb21d19e5e
#
_cell.length_a   1.000
_cell.length_b   1.000
_cell.length_c   1.000
_cell.angle_alpha   90.00
_cell.angle_beta   90.00
_cell.angle_gamma   90.00
#
_symmetry.space_group_name_H-M   'P 1'
#
loop_
_entity.id
_entity.type
_entity.pdbx_description
1 polymer ?
#
loop_
_entity_poly.entity_id
_entity_poly.type
_entity_poly.pdbx_seq_one_letter_code
_entity_poly.pdbx_strand_id
1 'polypeptide(L)'
;IPPRPFATEVIHRLRQDGHEVFILTARDNQYLTNQYDGMSDFYVKHWLNKYNIEYDGIITGTTNKKEKCINGKFDIMIEDKKTNVDMISKIIPVFVFDAPYNQTCSGTNVIRVYSWYQVYQEITEKFAPVEIL
;
A
#
# COMPACT_ATOMS: atom_id res chain seq x y z
N ILE A 1 -2.20 -16.68 -3.17
CA ILE A 1 -3.10 -15.77 -3.90
C ILE A 1 -2.24 -14.79 -4.70
N PRO A 2 -2.44 -14.71 -6.01
CA PRO A 2 -1.66 -13.77 -6.82
C PRO A 2 -2.07 -12.32 -6.53
N PRO A 3 -1.21 -11.35 -6.88
CA PRO A 3 -1.57 -9.95 -6.75
C PRO A 3 -2.67 -9.58 -7.75
N ARG A 4 -3.30 -8.45 -7.52
CA ARG A 4 -4.27 -7.91 -8.47
C ARG A 4 -3.59 -7.68 -9.82
N PRO A 5 -4.35 -7.79 -10.94
CA PRO A 5 -3.77 -7.60 -12.27
C PRO A 5 -3.01 -6.27 -12.38
N PHE A 6 -1.86 -6.33 -13.02
CA PHE A 6 -0.97 -5.19 -13.31
C PHE A 6 -0.31 -4.54 -12.11
N ALA A 7 -0.44 -5.13 -10.90
CA ALA A 7 0.22 -4.58 -9.71
C ALA A 7 1.73 -4.46 -9.91
N THR A 8 2.36 -5.52 -10.39
CA THR A 8 3.80 -5.56 -10.60
C THR A 8 4.26 -4.49 -11.58
N GLU A 9 3.59 -4.39 -12.72
CA GLU A 9 3.94 -3.45 -13.78
C GLU A 9 3.75 -2.00 -13.33
N VAL A 10 2.66 -1.70 -12.65
CA VAL A 10 2.37 -0.34 -12.18
C VAL A 10 3.34 0.08 -11.08
N ILE A 11 3.62 -0.79 -10.13
CA ILE A 11 4.58 -0.49 -9.07
C ILE A 11 5.96 -0.23 -9.66
N HIS A 12 6.37 -1.05 -10.61
CA HIS A 12 7.64 -0.84 -11.31
C HIS A 12 7.68 0.52 -12.01
N ARG A 13 6.60 0.89 -12.71
CA ARG A 13 6.52 2.17 -13.41
C ARG A 13 6.52 3.36 -12.45
N LEU A 14 5.81 3.27 -11.34
CA LEU A 14 5.82 4.32 -10.31
C LEU A 14 7.23 4.56 -9.80
N ARG A 15 7.99 3.50 -9.56
CA ARG A 15 9.37 3.63 -9.12
C ARG A 15 10.25 4.23 -10.21
N GLN A 16 10.06 3.87 -11.47
CA GLN A 16 10.75 4.49 -12.59
C GLN A 16 10.45 5.98 -12.71
N ASP A 17 9.22 6.37 -12.40
CA ASP A 17 8.80 7.78 -12.42
C ASP A 17 9.34 8.59 -11.24
N GLY A 18 10.06 7.97 -10.31
CA GLY A 18 10.70 8.65 -9.20
C GLY A 18 9.97 8.54 -7.88
N HIS A 19 8.88 7.78 -7.81
CA HIS A 19 8.17 7.55 -6.55
C HIS A 19 8.86 6.47 -5.73
N GLU A 20 8.84 6.62 -4.42
CA GLU A 20 9.27 5.58 -3.49
C GLU A 20 8.06 4.75 -3.09
N VAL A 21 8.19 3.45 -3.15
CA VAL A 21 7.10 2.52 -2.83
C VAL A 21 7.46 1.68 -1.62
N PHE A 22 6.64 1.76 -0.60
CA PHE A 22 6.81 1.00 0.63
C PHE A 22 5.67 0.01 0.80
N ILE A 23 6.01 -1.17 1.25
CA ILE A 23 5.03 -2.20 1.59
C ILE A 23 4.76 -2.10 3.09
N LEU A 24 3.50 -1.89 3.43
CA LEU A 24 3.07 -1.78 4.82
C LEU A 24 2.00 -2.83 5.06
N THR A 25 2.30 -3.81 5.87
CA THR A 25 1.40 -4.95 6.07
C THR A 25 1.21 -5.25 7.55
N ALA A 26 -0.04 -5.56 7.89
CA ALA A 26 -0.41 -6.04 9.22
C ALA A 26 -0.23 -7.56 9.33
N ARG A 27 0.24 -8.23 8.27
CA ARG A 27 0.53 -9.65 8.35
C ARG A 27 1.58 -9.86 9.42
N ASP A 28 1.08 -10.23 10.56
CA ASP A 28 1.84 -10.39 11.77
C ASP A 28 1.84 -11.86 12.13
N ASN A 29 2.76 -12.21 12.96
CA ASN A 29 2.86 -13.51 13.59
C ASN A 29 1.86 -13.70 14.72
N GLN A 30 0.77 -12.92 14.79
CA GLN A 30 -0.28 -13.15 15.80
C GLN A 30 -0.81 -14.58 15.79
N TYR A 31 -0.85 -15.16 14.60
CA TYR A 31 -1.29 -16.54 14.39
C TYR A 31 -0.12 -17.51 14.27
N LEU A 32 1.09 -17.00 14.21
CA LEU A 32 2.33 -17.76 14.26
C LEU A 32 2.90 -17.53 15.64
N THR A 33 3.06 -18.57 16.39
CA THR A 33 3.55 -18.47 17.77
C THR A 33 4.93 -17.80 17.80
N ASN A 34 5.40 -17.47 19.00
CA ASN A 34 6.70 -16.83 19.19
C ASN A 34 7.86 -17.58 18.53
N GLN A 35 7.72 -18.87 18.29
CA GLN A 35 8.76 -19.65 17.60
C GLN A 35 8.91 -19.27 16.12
N TYR A 36 7.97 -18.48 15.55
CA TYR A 36 7.98 -18.04 14.16
C TYR A 36 8.26 -16.54 14.04
N ASP A 37 8.88 -15.93 15.04
CA ASP A 37 9.28 -14.54 14.99
C ASP A 37 10.09 -14.26 13.73
N GLY A 38 9.69 -13.22 12.99
CA GLY A 38 10.32 -12.86 11.72
C GLY A 38 9.84 -13.64 10.51
N MET A 39 9.05 -14.69 10.71
CA MET A 39 8.56 -15.50 9.58
C MET A 39 7.53 -14.74 8.74
N SER A 40 6.75 -13.84 9.33
CA SER A 40 5.83 -13.01 8.57
C SER A 40 6.57 -12.15 7.56
N ASP A 41 7.70 -11.57 7.95
CA ASP A 41 8.56 -10.80 7.07
C ASP A 41 9.10 -11.68 5.95
N PHE A 42 9.57 -12.86 6.27
CA PHE A 42 10.07 -13.82 5.30
C PHE A 42 9.01 -14.18 4.26
N TYR A 43 7.79 -14.51 4.70
CA TYR A 43 6.72 -14.91 3.79
C TYR A 43 6.26 -13.75 2.91
N VAL A 44 6.19 -12.54 3.43
CA VAL A 44 5.84 -11.37 2.65
C VAL A 44 6.90 -11.11 1.59
N LYS A 45 8.17 -11.14 1.96
CA LYS A 45 9.27 -10.94 1.00
C LYS A 45 9.29 -12.05 -0.06
N HIS A 46 9.04 -13.29 0.36
CA HIS A 46 8.98 -14.41 -0.58
C HIS A 46 7.86 -14.22 -1.60
N TRP A 47 6.69 -13.79 -1.17
CA TRP A 47 5.54 -13.52 -2.04
C TRP A 47 5.84 -12.39 -3.01
N LEU A 48 6.39 -11.28 -2.51
CA LEU A 48 6.78 -10.15 -3.35
C LEU A 48 7.80 -10.55 -4.41
N ASN A 49 8.79 -11.34 -4.02
CA ASN A 49 9.82 -11.81 -4.91
C ASN A 49 9.25 -12.76 -5.97
N LYS A 50 8.36 -13.65 -5.58
CA LYS A 50 7.70 -14.59 -6.48
C LYS A 50 6.98 -13.88 -7.62
N TYR A 51 6.36 -12.74 -7.35
CA TYR A 51 5.60 -11.97 -8.33
C TYR A 51 6.36 -10.78 -8.89
N ASN A 52 7.66 -10.70 -8.61
CA ASN A 52 8.56 -9.65 -9.11
C ASN A 52 8.10 -8.24 -8.73
N ILE A 53 7.50 -8.10 -7.56
CA ILE A 53 7.10 -6.80 -7.04
C ILE A 53 8.29 -6.15 -6.36
N GLU A 54 8.74 -5.03 -6.92
CA GLU A 54 9.83 -4.25 -6.36
C GLU A 54 9.31 -3.27 -5.32
N TYR A 55 10.15 -2.93 -4.35
CA TYR A 55 9.80 -1.97 -3.30
C TYR A 55 11.06 -1.32 -2.75
N ASP A 56 10.90 -0.15 -2.16
CA ASP A 56 12.00 0.60 -1.54
C ASP A 56 12.18 0.23 -0.07
N GLY A 57 11.10 -0.14 0.59
CA GLY A 57 11.15 -0.60 1.97
C GLY A 57 9.92 -1.42 2.32
N ILE A 58 10.02 -2.15 3.42
CA ILE A 58 8.95 -3.01 3.89
C ILE A 58 8.83 -2.89 5.42
N ILE A 59 7.60 -2.74 5.89
CA ILE A 59 7.26 -2.69 7.31
C ILE A 59 6.22 -3.77 7.57
N THR A 60 6.58 -4.76 8.36
CA THR A 60 5.71 -5.89 8.69
C THR A 60 5.26 -5.83 10.14
N GLY A 61 4.26 -6.62 10.49
CA GLY A 61 3.75 -6.71 11.86
C GLY A 61 3.08 -5.44 12.36
N THR A 62 2.58 -4.60 11.45
CA THR A 62 2.02 -3.30 11.79
C THR A 62 0.53 -3.41 12.08
N THR A 63 0.14 -3.14 13.32
CA THR A 63 -1.27 -3.07 13.72
C THR A 63 -1.79 -1.62 13.67
N ASN A 64 -0.92 -0.63 13.82
CA ASN A 64 -1.29 0.78 13.73
C ASN A 64 -0.67 1.41 12.50
N LYS A 65 -1.33 1.23 11.36
CA LYS A 65 -0.86 1.79 10.08
C LYS A 65 -0.90 3.31 10.06
N LYS A 66 -1.84 3.93 10.77
CA LYS A 66 -1.92 5.39 10.87
C LYS A 66 -0.64 5.97 11.46
N GLU A 67 -0.19 5.41 12.58
CA GLU A 67 1.06 5.85 13.22
C GLU A 67 2.26 5.68 12.29
N LYS A 68 2.32 4.56 11.57
CA LYS A 68 3.41 4.32 10.62
C LYS A 68 3.38 5.30 9.45
N CYS A 69 2.20 5.69 8.99
CA CYS A 69 2.07 6.70 7.94
C CYS A 69 2.58 8.06 8.42
N ILE A 70 2.28 8.44 9.66
CA ILE A 70 2.78 9.69 10.24
C ILE A 70 4.31 9.65 10.36
N ASN A 71 4.85 8.59 10.97
CA ASN A 71 6.27 8.44 11.21
C ASN A 71 7.08 8.32 9.93
N GLY A 72 6.53 7.61 8.93
CA GLY A 72 7.18 7.42 7.64
C GLY A 72 7.01 8.60 6.69
N LYS A 73 6.17 9.57 7.02
CA LYS A 73 5.86 10.74 6.18
C LYS A 73 5.41 10.34 4.79
N PHE A 74 4.54 9.35 4.71
CA PHE A 74 4.00 8.90 3.43
C PHE A 74 3.02 9.94 2.88
N ASP A 75 3.03 10.11 1.57
CA ASP A 75 2.16 11.08 0.89
C ASP A 75 0.78 10.51 0.61
N ILE A 76 0.71 9.22 0.31
CA ILE A 76 -0.55 8.51 0.05
C ILE A 76 -0.46 7.08 0.57
N MET A 77 -1.62 6.47 0.75
CA MET A 77 -1.74 5.06 1.10
C MET A 77 -2.67 4.37 0.11
N ILE A 78 -2.34 3.14 -0.25
CA ILE A 78 -3.22 2.27 -1.04
C ILE A 78 -3.69 1.17 -0.10
N GLU A 79 -5.00 1.04 0.07
CA GLU A 79 -5.57 0.17 1.10
C GLU A 79 -6.93 -0.35 0.64
N ASP A 80 -7.38 -1.46 1.23
CA ASP A 80 -8.72 -2.00 0.97
C ASP A 80 -9.52 -2.23 2.25
N LYS A 81 -8.88 -2.30 3.40
CA LYS A 81 -9.54 -2.58 4.68
C LYS A 81 -10.18 -1.31 5.25
N LYS A 82 -11.50 -1.36 5.46
CA LYS A 82 -12.28 -0.21 5.90
C LYS A 82 -11.70 0.48 7.13
N THR A 83 -11.34 -0.26 8.16
CA THR A 83 -10.81 0.35 9.40
C THR A 83 -9.54 1.13 9.15
N ASN A 84 -8.65 0.63 8.30
CA ASN A 84 -7.43 1.32 7.94
C ASN A 84 -7.72 2.56 7.08
N VAL A 85 -8.63 2.43 6.11
CA VAL A 85 -9.03 3.57 5.27
C VAL A 85 -9.59 4.69 6.12
N ASP A 86 -10.50 4.38 7.03
CA ASP A 86 -11.15 5.37 7.89
C ASP A 86 -10.14 6.11 8.78
N MET A 87 -9.15 5.40 9.31
CA MET A 87 -8.12 6.01 10.15
C MET A 87 -7.11 6.83 9.36
N ILE A 88 -6.60 6.27 8.28
CA ILE A 88 -5.50 6.87 7.53
C ILE A 88 -5.97 8.07 6.71
N SER A 89 -7.20 8.05 6.20
CA SER A 89 -7.77 9.15 5.43
C SER A 89 -7.91 10.45 6.22
N LYS A 90 -7.82 10.38 7.54
CA LYS A 90 -7.82 11.58 8.39
C LYS A 90 -6.51 12.35 8.30
N ILE A 91 -5.45 11.73 7.82
CA ILE A 91 -4.12 12.35 7.78
C ILE A 91 -3.54 12.46 6.39
N ILE A 92 -3.76 11.48 5.52
CA ILE A 92 -3.26 11.49 4.13
C ILE A 92 -4.33 10.92 3.19
N PRO A 93 -4.24 11.24 1.89
CA PRO A 93 -5.12 10.60 0.90
C PRO A 93 -4.94 9.09 0.86
N VAL A 94 -6.04 8.39 0.71
CA VAL A 94 -6.07 6.93 0.58
C VAL A 94 -6.75 6.55 -0.71
N PHE A 95 -6.07 5.76 -1.52
CA PHE A 95 -6.69 5.08 -2.66
C PHE A 95 -7.26 3.76 -2.15
N VAL A 96 -8.58 3.65 -2.16
CA VAL A 96 -9.25 2.43 -1.70
C VAL A 96 -9.59 1.55 -2.89
N PHE A 97 -9.01 0.35 -2.91
CA PHE A 97 -9.41 -0.65 -3.90
C PHE A 97 -10.82 -1.15 -3.60
N ASP A 98 -11.69 -1.05 -4.59
CA ASP A 98 -13.08 -1.45 -4.46
C ASP A 98 -13.21 -2.92 -4.03
N ALA A 99 -13.99 -3.14 -2.98
CA ALA A 99 -14.26 -4.47 -2.45
C ALA A 99 -15.61 -4.46 -1.72
N PRO A 100 -16.27 -5.63 -1.59
CA PRO A 100 -17.57 -5.69 -0.93
C PRO A 100 -17.57 -5.16 0.51
N TYR A 101 -16.44 -5.31 1.20
CA TYR A 101 -16.32 -4.96 2.62
C TYR A 101 -15.93 -3.50 2.87
N ASN A 102 -15.75 -2.69 1.83
CA ASN A 102 -15.37 -1.28 2.00
C ASN A 102 -16.28 -0.29 1.28
N GLN A 103 -17.50 -0.70 0.94
CA GLN A 103 -18.43 0.14 0.16
C GLN A 103 -18.82 1.44 0.87
N THR A 104 -18.75 1.48 2.19
CA THR A 104 -19.09 2.67 2.98
C THR A 104 -17.93 3.63 3.17
N CYS A 105 -16.73 3.28 2.70
CA CYS A 105 -15.60 4.20 2.75
C CYS A 105 -15.82 5.38 1.81
N SER A 106 -15.79 6.58 2.37
CA SER A 106 -15.99 7.82 1.60
C SER A 106 -15.37 8.99 2.34
N GLY A 107 -15.23 10.12 1.66
CA GLY A 107 -14.68 11.34 2.24
C GLY A 107 -13.76 12.05 1.25
N THR A 108 -13.30 13.24 1.66
CA THR A 108 -12.48 14.09 0.78
C THR A 108 -11.11 13.50 0.48
N ASN A 109 -10.58 12.70 1.39
CA ASN A 109 -9.28 12.04 1.23
C ASN A 109 -9.39 10.58 0.82
N VAL A 110 -10.58 10.13 0.40
CA VAL A 110 -10.81 8.75 -0.02
C VAL A 110 -11.08 8.74 -1.51
N ILE A 111 -10.21 8.08 -2.25
CA ILE A 111 -10.32 7.97 -3.71
C ILE A 111 -10.52 6.50 -4.04
N ARG A 112 -11.69 6.16 -4.56
CA ARG A 112 -11.99 4.77 -4.91
C ARG A 112 -11.35 4.43 -6.25
N VAL A 113 -10.64 3.31 -6.27
CA VAL A 113 -10.00 2.80 -7.49
C VAL A 113 -10.43 1.36 -7.74
N TYR A 114 -10.46 0.99 -8.99
CA TYR A 114 -10.93 -0.33 -9.44
C TYR A 114 -9.81 -1.16 -10.08
N SER A 115 -8.67 -0.54 -10.35
CA SER A 115 -7.54 -1.21 -10.98
C SER A 115 -6.23 -0.52 -10.63
N TRP A 116 -5.13 -1.24 -10.76
CA TRP A 116 -3.81 -0.65 -10.62
C TRP A 116 -3.53 0.40 -11.70
N TYR A 117 -4.11 0.24 -12.88
CA TYR A 117 -3.99 1.23 -13.94
C TYR A 117 -4.60 2.57 -13.51
N GLN A 118 -5.76 2.53 -12.87
CA GLN A 118 -6.38 3.73 -12.32
C GLN A 118 -5.53 4.34 -11.21
N VAL A 119 -4.91 3.53 -10.36
CA VAL A 119 -3.97 4.01 -9.34
C VAL A 119 -2.85 4.81 -10.01
N TYR A 120 -2.28 4.26 -11.08
CA TYR A 120 -1.22 4.94 -11.82
C TYR A 120 -1.68 6.29 -12.37
N GLN A 121 -2.85 6.34 -12.98
CA GLN A 121 -3.42 7.59 -13.51
C GLN A 121 -3.62 8.64 -12.42
N GLU A 122 -4.21 8.24 -11.30
CA GLU A 122 -4.49 9.15 -10.18
C GLU A 122 -3.20 9.70 -9.57
N ILE A 123 -2.21 8.85 -9.38
CA ILE A 123 -0.92 9.29 -8.82
C ILE A 123 -0.21 10.22 -9.79
N THR A 124 -0.19 9.89 -11.07
CA THR A 124 0.49 10.69 -12.09
C THR A 124 -0.14 12.09 -12.19
N GLU A 125 -1.46 12.20 -12.08
CA GLU A 125 -2.14 13.49 -12.15
C GLU A 125 -1.96 14.33 -10.88
N LYS A 126 -1.98 13.70 -9.70
CA LYS A 126 -2.03 14.41 -8.41
C LYS A 126 -0.68 14.56 -7.75
N PHE A 127 0.24 13.67 -8.01
CA PHE A 127 1.54 13.60 -7.34
C PHE A 127 2.68 13.51 -8.34
N ALA A 128 2.62 14.33 -9.40
CA ALA A 128 3.66 14.34 -10.41
C ALA A 128 5.04 14.54 -9.74
N PRO A 129 6.07 13.77 -10.14
CA PRO A 129 7.41 13.97 -9.63
C PRO A 129 7.88 15.39 -9.92
N VAL A 130 8.70 15.96 -9.02
CA VAL A 130 9.27 17.27 -9.24
C VAL A 130 10.22 17.19 -10.43
N GLU A 131 9.90 17.95 -11.49
CA GLU A 131 10.79 18.08 -12.63
C GLU A 131 11.95 19.02 -12.25
N ILE A 132 13.16 18.54 -12.45
CA ILE A 132 14.35 19.37 -12.31
C ILE A 132 14.68 19.89 -13.70
N LEU A 133 14.42 21.13 -13.88
CA LEU A 133 14.73 21.83 -15.14
C LEU A 133 16.18 22.31 -15.13
#